data_d49005191af8fd899ceac52b21e052ec
#
_entry.id   d49005191af8fd899ceac52b21e052ec
#
_cell.length_a   1.000
_cell.length_b   1.000
_cell.length_c   1.000
_cell.angle_alpha   90.00
_cell.angle_beta   90.00
_cell.angle_gamma   90.00
#
_symmetry.space_group_name_H-M   'P 1'
#
loop_
_entity.id
_entity.type
_entity.pdbx_description
1 polymer ?
#
loop_
_entity_poly.entity_id
_entity_poly.type
_entity_poly.pdbx_seq_one_letter_code
_entity_poly.pdbx_strand_id
1 'polypeptide(L)'
;MRTSLLIAALLAGVSQAAPHTPGGPGKPIDLDALARRNGKHWFGSAADIPGTAETTDAAYLKVLKENFGEITPANAMKFMYTEPEQNVFNFTEAEKFLDVANRNGAQVRCHNLVWASQLSDFVTSKTWTADELTAVMKNHIFKTVQHFGRRCYSWDVVNEAINGDGTFSSSVWYNTIGEEYFYLAFKFAQEALAEIGANDVKLYYNDYGIENQGTKATTVLQLVSNLRKRGIRIDGVGLESHFIVGETPSLADQLATKQAYIKADLEVAVTELDVRFAQGPYYDAAGQKQQAADYYASVASCMNAGPRCIGVVVWDFDDAYSWVPGAFAGQGGACLFNNTLEAKPAYYAVAEALEGKPCSVC
;
A
#
# COMPACT_ATOMS: atom_id res chain seq x y z
N MET A 1 -38.10 -4.83 -1.30
CA MET A 1 -38.10 -3.71 -0.34
C MET A 1 -36.74 -3.04 -0.47
N ARG A 2 -36.73 -1.82 -1.03
CA ARG A 2 -35.48 -1.08 -1.27
C ARG A 2 -35.10 -0.39 0.04
N THR A 3 -33.92 -0.68 0.58
CA THR A 3 -33.35 0.04 1.73
C THR A 3 -32.25 0.95 1.20
N SER A 4 -32.59 2.22 1.06
CA SER A 4 -31.62 3.29 0.75
C SER A 4 -30.80 3.57 2.02
N LEU A 5 -29.47 3.41 1.93
CA LEU A 5 -28.58 3.94 2.96
C LEU A 5 -28.33 5.43 2.69
N LEU A 6 -28.84 6.25 3.58
CA LEU A 6 -28.51 7.67 3.68
C LEU A 6 -27.17 7.81 4.40
N ILE A 7 -26.17 8.38 3.73
CA ILE A 7 -24.92 8.82 4.35
C ILE A 7 -25.21 10.14 5.06
N ALA A 8 -25.22 10.11 6.38
CA ALA A 8 -25.31 11.31 7.21
C ALA A 8 -23.89 11.87 7.45
N ALA A 9 -23.60 13.04 6.92
CA ALA A 9 -22.41 13.81 7.26
C ALA A 9 -22.56 14.34 8.70
N LEU A 10 -21.73 13.86 9.62
CA LEU A 10 -21.58 14.41 10.97
C LEU A 10 -20.48 15.49 10.95
N LEU A 11 -20.88 16.72 11.22
CA LEU A 11 -20.00 17.84 11.54
C LEU A 11 -19.37 17.57 12.93
N ALA A 12 -18.08 17.26 12.95
CA ALA A 12 -17.31 17.14 14.18
C ALA A 12 -16.89 18.53 14.65
N GLY A 13 -17.20 18.84 15.90
CA GLY A 13 -16.85 20.10 16.53
C GLY A 13 -15.34 20.23 16.76
N VAL A 14 -14.80 21.39 16.40
CA VAL A 14 -13.40 21.76 16.60
C VAL A 14 -13.14 21.99 18.09
N SER A 15 -12.39 21.11 18.72
CA SER A 15 -11.79 21.35 20.04
C SER A 15 -10.47 22.10 19.84
N GLN A 16 -10.37 23.34 20.32
CA GLN A 16 -9.13 24.10 20.32
C GLN A 16 -8.16 23.52 21.37
N ALA A 17 -7.05 22.97 20.93
CA ALA A 17 -5.94 22.60 21.78
C ALA A 17 -5.04 23.81 22.07
N ALA A 18 -4.59 23.91 23.32
CA ALA A 18 -3.68 24.98 23.78
C ALA A 18 -2.30 24.88 23.12
N PRO A 19 -1.58 26.00 22.94
CA PRO A 19 -0.29 26.01 22.26
C PRO A 19 0.78 25.32 23.11
N HIS A 20 1.36 24.25 22.58
CA HIS A 20 2.59 23.66 23.10
C HIS A 20 3.81 24.43 22.60
N THR A 21 4.70 24.79 23.51
CA THR A 21 6.01 25.36 23.17
C THR A 21 6.90 24.27 22.56
N PRO A 22 7.48 24.47 21.38
CA PRO A 22 8.33 23.45 20.76
C PRO A 22 9.67 23.36 21.52
N GLY A 23 10.04 22.17 21.94
CA GLY A 23 11.45 21.83 22.13
C GLY A 23 12.14 22.01 20.77
N GLY A 24 13.29 22.73 20.75
CA GLY A 24 13.94 23.21 19.53
C GLY A 24 14.13 22.13 18.47
N PRO A 25 13.86 22.44 17.19
CA PRO A 25 13.85 21.46 16.11
C PRO A 25 15.27 20.96 15.84
N GLY A 26 15.53 19.70 16.12
CA GLY A 26 16.56 18.98 15.40
C GLY A 26 16.26 19.08 13.89
N LYS A 27 17.31 19.10 13.06
CA LYS A 27 17.14 19.08 11.59
C LYS A 27 16.18 17.96 11.22
N PRO A 28 15.15 18.20 10.36
CA PRO A 28 14.23 17.14 9.94
C PRO A 28 15.01 15.92 9.47
N ILE A 29 14.60 14.73 9.90
CA ILE A 29 15.19 13.48 9.44
C ILE A 29 14.56 13.18 8.08
N ASP A 30 15.38 12.99 7.06
CA ASP A 30 14.96 12.51 5.75
C ASP A 30 14.98 10.97 5.76
N LEU A 31 13.80 10.36 5.93
CA LEU A 31 13.64 8.91 6.04
C LEU A 31 14.03 8.19 4.75
N ASP A 32 13.73 8.77 3.58
CA ASP A 32 14.14 8.18 2.31
C ASP A 32 15.65 8.19 2.12
N ALA A 33 16.31 9.31 2.47
CA ALA A 33 17.76 9.37 2.42
C ALA A 33 18.41 8.37 3.40
N LEU A 34 17.80 8.11 4.57
CA LEU A 34 18.25 7.05 5.48
C LEU A 34 18.10 5.67 4.85
N ALA A 35 16.95 5.36 4.27
CA ALA A 35 16.68 4.09 3.61
C ALA A 35 17.67 3.83 2.46
N ARG A 36 17.86 4.81 1.58
CA ARG A 36 18.77 4.71 0.42
C ARG A 36 20.23 4.52 0.82
N ARG A 37 20.71 5.25 1.83
CA ARG A 37 22.08 5.08 2.34
C ARG A 37 22.34 3.70 2.92
N ASN A 38 21.28 3.03 3.38
CA ASN A 38 21.34 1.68 3.96
C ASN A 38 20.84 0.59 3.01
N GLY A 39 20.87 0.87 1.69
CA GLY A 39 20.71 -0.14 0.63
C GLY A 39 19.27 -0.47 0.26
N LYS A 40 18.30 0.39 0.60
CA LYS A 40 16.93 0.30 0.13
C LYS A 40 16.70 1.21 -1.07
N HIS A 41 15.69 0.92 -1.89
CA HIS A 41 15.35 1.77 -3.02
C HIS A 41 14.63 3.04 -2.58
N TRP A 42 13.81 2.95 -1.50
CA TRP A 42 13.05 4.07 -0.93
C TRP A 42 12.57 3.79 0.49
N PHE A 43 12.17 4.89 1.14
CA PHE A 43 11.12 4.92 2.15
C PHE A 43 10.00 5.80 1.60
N GLY A 44 8.78 5.25 1.51
CA GLY A 44 7.66 5.85 0.79
C GLY A 44 6.43 6.06 1.64
N SER A 45 5.42 6.71 1.05
CA SER A 45 4.09 6.88 1.63
C SER A 45 3.00 6.77 0.57
N ALA A 46 1.85 6.20 0.93
CA ALA A 46 0.64 6.47 0.16
C ALA A 46 0.23 7.94 0.33
N ALA A 47 -0.50 8.46 -0.65
CA ALA A 47 -1.14 9.77 -0.60
C ALA A 47 -2.43 9.75 -1.43
N ASP A 48 -3.48 10.40 -0.94
CA ASP A 48 -4.76 10.48 -1.65
C ASP A 48 -4.88 11.82 -2.41
N ILE A 49 -4.02 11.99 -3.37
CA ILE A 49 -3.89 13.15 -4.25
C ILE A 49 -4.27 12.73 -5.68
N PRO A 50 -5.06 13.53 -6.41
CA PRO A 50 -5.85 14.68 -6.00
C PRO A 50 -7.22 14.26 -5.49
N GLY A 51 -8.02 15.24 -5.08
CA GLY A 51 -9.43 15.02 -4.73
C GLY A 51 -9.72 15.11 -3.24
N THR A 52 -8.68 15.14 -2.42
CA THR A 52 -8.74 15.33 -0.97
C THR A 52 -8.11 16.66 -0.53
N ALA A 53 -8.19 16.95 0.78
CA ALA A 53 -7.56 18.13 1.38
C ALA A 53 -6.02 18.09 1.28
N GLU A 54 -5.39 16.90 1.21
CA GLU A 54 -3.96 16.71 0.98
C GLU A 54 -3.43 17.50 -0.22
N THR A 55 -4.23 17.59 -1.29
CA THR A 55 -3.86 18.27 -2.53
C THR A 55 -3.48 19.75 -2.33
N THR A 56 -4.05 20.39 -1.32
CA THR A 56 -3.86 21.83 -1.04
C THR A 56 -3.21 22.13 0.29
N ASP A 57 -2.97 21.11 1.11
CA ASP A 57 -2.27 21.27 2.39
C ASP A 57 -0.76 21.42 2.16
N ALA A 58 -0.30 22.66 2.24
CA ALA A 58 1.12 22.98 2.00
C ALA A 58 2.05 22.37 3.03
N ALA A 59 1.60 22.14 4.28
CA ALA A 59 2.40 21.51 5.31
C ALA A 59 2.54 20.01 5.06
N TYR A 60 1.44 19.34 4.71
CA TYR A 60 1.43 17.95 4.29
C TYR A 60 2.34 17.73 3.08
N LEU A 61 2.16 18.48 2.00
CA LEU A 61 2.95 18.37 0.77
C LEU A 61 4.45 18.61 1.01
N LYS A 62 4.79 19.47 1.98
CA LYS A 62 6.19 19.68 2.38
C LYS A 62 6.77 18.45 3.07
N VAL A 63 6.06 17.87 4.03
CA VAL A 63 6.50 16.64 4.73
C VAL A 63 6.62 15.48 3.74
N LEU A 64 5.62 15.32 2.86
CA LEU A 64 5.64 14.29 1.80
C LEU A 64 6.91 14.40 0.95
N LYS A 65 7.27 15.60 0.52
CA LYS A 65 8.46 15.83 -0.30
C LYS A 65 9.79 15.61 0.45
N GLU A 66 9.84 15.97 1.74
CA GLU A 66 11.08 15.99 2.53
C GLU A 66 11.44 14.63 3.14
N ASN A 67 10.48 13.69 3.23
CA ASN A 67 10.68 12.41 3.91
C ASN A 67 10.54 11.19 3.00
N PHE A 68 9.85 11.29 1.86
CA PHE A 68 9.43 10.13 1.09
C PHE A 68 9.92 10.21 -0.36
N GLY A 69 10.66 9.20 -0.79
CA GLY A 69 11.23 9.08 -2.13
C GLY A 69 10.46 8.11 -3.04
N GLU A 70 9.38 7.57 -2.54
CA GLU A 70 8.36 6.83 -3.26
C GLU A 70 6.98 7.31 -2.80
N ILE A 71 6.02 7.39 -3.72
CA ILE A 71 4.62 7.64 -3.39
C ILE A 71 3.70 6.67 -4.12
N THR A 72 2.71 6.14 -3.38
CA THR A 72 1.68 5.23 -3.90
C THR A 72 0.33 5.96 -3.94
N PRO A 73 -0.40 5.97 -5.09
CA PRO A 73 -1.72 6.60 -5.17
C PRO A 73 -2.74 5.77 -4.36
N ALA A 74 -3.28 6.35 -3.28
CA ALA A 74 -4.24 5.66 -2.43
C ALA A 74 -5.54 5.29 -3.17
N ASN A 75 -5.98 6.12 -4.15
CA ASN A 75 -7.21 5.88 -4.92
C ASN A 75 -7.07 6.12 -6.43
N ALA A 76 -6.32 7.11 -6.87
CA ALA A 76 -6.36 7.66 -8.23
C ALA A 76 -6.09 6.66 -9.37
N MET A 77 -5.46 5.51 -9.11
CA MET A 77 -5.17 4.47 -10.11
C MET A 77 -6.03 3.21 -9.95
N LYS A 78 -6.97 3.17 -8.99
CA LYS A 78 -7.89 2.02 -8.82
C LYS A 78 -8.91 1.96 -9.94
N PHE A 79 -9.49 0.78 -10.16
CA PHE A 79 -10.34 0.46 -11.30
C PHE A 79 -11.46 1.49 -11.52
N MET A 80 -12.23 1.81 -10.47
CA MET A 80 -13.38 2.73 -10.59
C MET A 80 -12.99 4.16 -11.01
N TYR A 81 -11.78 4.58 -10.77
CA TYR A 81 -11.29 5.92 -11.15
C TYR A 81 -10.71 5.93 -12.56
N THR A 82 -10.06 4.83 -12.97
CA THR A 82 -9.38 4.74 -14.27
C THR A 82 -10.27 4.24 -15.40
N GLU A 83 -11.31 3.45 -15.11
CA GLU A 83 -12.34 3.00 -16.06
C GLU A 83 -13.74 3.13 -15.46
N PRO A 84 -14.28 4.36 -15.30
CA PRO A 84 -15.58 4.60 -14.65
C PRO A 84 -16.77 3.97 -15.39
N GLU A 85 -16.69 3.86 -16.70
CA GLU A 85 -17.67 3.19 -17.56
C GLU A 85 -16.94 2.21 -18.49
N GLN A 86 -17.61 1.16 -18.94
CA GLN A 86 -17.00 0.13 -19.78
C GLN A 86 -16.39 0.73 -21.06
N ASN A 87 -15.08 0.55 -21.26
CA ASN A 87 -14.26 1.09 -22.34
C ASN A 87 -14.10 2.64 -22.33
N VAL A 88 -14.50 3.32 -21.28
CA VAL A 88 -14.28 4.77 -21.09
C VAL A 88 -13.19 4.94 -20.03
N PHE A 89 -11.99 5.32 -20.46
CA PHE A 89 -10.86 5.50 -19.58
C PHE A 89 -10.67 6.95 -19.18
N ASN A 90 -10.42 7.20 -17.91
CA ASN A 90 -10.12 8.52 -17.36
C ASN A 90 -8.87 8.46 -16.45
N PHE A 91 -7.75 8.93 -16.95
CA PHE A 91 -6.50 8.95 -16.20
C PHE A 91 -6.17 10.32 -15.59
N THR A 92 -7.11 11.28 -15.63
CA THR A 92 -6.86 12.68 -15.24
C THR A 92 -6.35 12.81 -13.81
N GLU A 93 -6.94 12.07 -12.86
CA GLU A 93 -6.54 12.13 -11.46
C GLU A 93 -5.18 11.44 -11.23
N ALA A 94 -4.96 10.31 -11.88
CA ALA A 94 -3.69 9.62 -11.86
C ALA A 94 -2.54 10.44 -12.47
N GLU A 95 -2.80 11.21 -13.55
CA GLU A 95 -1.81 12.13 -14.13
C GLU A 95 -1.44 13.26 -13.16
N LYS A 96 -2.40 13.82 -12.44
CA LYS A 96 -2.12 14.84 -11.40
C LYS A 96 -1.27 14.25 -10.27
N PHE A 97 -1.53 12.99 -9.87
CA PHE A 97 -0.70 12.28 -8.91
C PHE A 97 0.75 12.13 -9.40
N LEU A 98 0.92 11.67 -10.64
CA LEU A 98 2.23 11.54 -11.26
C LEU A 98 2.97 12.87 -11.39
N ASP A 99 2.27 13.98 -11.60
CA ASP A 99 2.84 15.31 -11.58
C ASP A 99 3.42 15.69 -10.20
N VAL A 100 2.76 15.26 -9.11
CA VAL A 100 3.29 15.44 -7.75
C VAL A 100 4.54 14.58 -7.56
N ALA A 101 4.50 13.30 -7.96
CA ALA A 101 5.64 12.41 -7.89
C ALA A 101 6.85 12.99 -8.62
N ASN A 102 6.67 13.44 -9.86
CA ASN A 102 7.71 14.03 -10.67
C ASN A 102 8.31 15.29 -10.03
N ARG A 103 7.48 16.21 -9.50
CA ARG A 103 7.96 17.43 -8.81
C ARG A 103 8.75 17.10 -7.54
N ASN A 104 8.43 16.00 -6.88
CA ASN A 104 9.13 15.54 -5.67
C ASN A 104 10.38 14.70 -6.00
N GLY A 105 10.54 14.23 -7.24
CA GLY A 105 11.57 13.27 -7.62
C GLY A 105 11.31 11.87 -7.04
N ALA A 106 10.06 11.57 -6.72
CA ALA A 106 9.64 10.31 -6.11
C ALA A 106 9.36 9.24 -7.18
N GLN A 107 9.65 7.99 -6.85
CA GLN A 107 9.19 6.83 -7.61
C GLN A 107 7.70 6.58 -7.32
N VAL A 108 7.04 5.82 -8.19
CA VAL A 108 5.63 5.45 -8.01
C VAL A 108 5.46 3.94 -8.08
N ARG A 109 4.87 3.36 -7.03
CA ARG A 109 4.24 2.05 -7.10
C ARG A 109 2.80 2.26 -7.55
N CYS A 110 2.43 1.68 -8.70
CA CYS A 110 1.09 1.85 -9.26
C CYS A 110 0.13 0.82 -8.65
N HIS A 111 -0.91 1.30 -8.00
CA HIS A 111 -1.86 0.53 -7.21
C HIS A 111 -3.28 0.84 -7.65
N ASN A 112 -4.09 -0.12 -8.12
CA ASN A 112 -3.83 -1.50 -8.51
C ASN A 112 -4.63 -1.85 -9.78
N LEU A 113 -4.38 -3.03 -10.40
CA LEU A 113 -5.07 -3.43 -11.64
C LEU A 113 -6.32 -4.28 -11.38
N VAL A 114 -6.23 -5.32 -10.53
CA VAL A 114 -7.33 -6.26 -10.27
C VAL A 114 -7.51 -6.44 -8.76
N TRP A 115 -8.66 -6.02 -8.27
CA TRP A 115 -9.04 -6.12 -6.86
C TRP A 115 -10.53 -6.42 -6.72
N ALA A 116 -10.96 -6.92 -5.57
CA ALA A 116 -12.37 -7.21 -5.28
C ALA A 116 -13.18 -5.95 -4.95
N SER A 117 -12.50 -4.88 -4.52
CA SER A 117 -13.11 -3.63 -4.05
C SER A 117 -12.89 -2.48 -5.02
N GLN A 118 -13.59 -1.37 -4.81
CA GLN A 118 -13.50 -0.13 -5.59
C GLN A 118 -13.54 -0.36 -7.11
N LEU A 119 -14.45 -1.24 -7.53
CA LEU A 119 -14.79 -1.51 -8.92
C LEU A 119 -15.88 -0.57 -9.41
N SER A 120 -15.88 -0.28 -10.70
CA SER A 120 -16.93 0.50 -11.36
C SER A 120 -18.26 -0.25 -11.38
N ASP A 121 -19.35 0.49 -11.32
CA ASP A 121 -20.71 -0.08 -11.31
C ASP A 121 -20.98 -1.03 -12.47
N PHE A 122 -20.44 -0.74 -13.66
CA PHE A 122 -20.63 -1.62 -14.81
C PHE A 122 -20.05 -3.03 -14.61
N VAL A 123 -19.01 -3.19 -13.75
CA VAL A 123 -18.40 -4.49 -13.42
C VAL A 123 -19.29 -5.26 -12.45
N THR A 124 -19.88 -4.57 -11.46
CA THR A 124 -20.56 -5.22 -10.33
C THR A 124 -22.08 -5.33 -10.52
N SER A 125 -22.69 -4.56 -11.44
CA SER A 125 -24.15 -4.43 -11.57
C SER A 125 -24.83 -5.44 -12.46
N LYS A 126 -24.08 -6.27 -13.20
CA LYS A 126 -24.63 -7.30 -14.09
C LYS A 126 -24.00 -8.67 -13.89
N THR A 127 -24.65 -9.69 -14.43
CA THR A 127 -24.08 -11.04 -14.53
C THR A 127 -23.23 -11.14 -15.80
N TRP A 128 -22.04 -11.67 -15.65
CA TRP A 128 -21.08 -11.89 -16.72
C TRP A 128 -20.92 -13.37 -17.03
N THR A 129 -20.62 -13.70 -18.28
CA THR A 129 -19.94 -14.95 -18.60
C THR A 129 -18.45 -14.83 -18.31
N ALA A 130 -17.75 -15.95 -18.13
CA ALA A 130 -16.32 -15.95 -17.88
C ALA A 130 -15.52 -15.28 -19.01
N ASP A 131 -15.91 -15.53 -20.27
CA ASP A 131 -15.24 -14.93 -21.44
C ASP A 131 -15.44 -13.41 -21.51
N GLU A 132 -16.65 -12.92 -21.25
CA GLU A 132 -16.93 -11.48 -21.25
C GLU A 132 -16.15 -10.76 -20.15
N LEU A 133 -16.15 -11.28 -18.91
CA LEU A 133 -15.44 -10.65 -17.81
C LEU A 133 -13.91 -10.73 -17.99
N THR A 134 -13.42 -11.83 -18.57
CA THR A 134 -12.01 -11.94 -18.96
C THR A 134 -11.63 -10.89 -20.00
N ALA A 135 -12.48 -10.62 -20.97
CA ALA A 135 -12.25 -9.57 -21.97
C ALA A 135 -12.23 -8.16 -21.34
N VAL A 136 -13.13 -7.88 -20.39
CA VAL A 136 -13.12 -6.63 -19.60
C VAL A 136 -11.81 -6.48 -18.84
N MET A 137 -11.40 -7.49 -18.06
CA MET A 137 -10.16 -7.50 -17.30
C MET A 137 -8.93 -7.28 -18.21
N LYS A 138 -8.88 -7.97 -19.35
CA LYS A 138 -7.80 -7.81 -20.33
C LYS A 138 -7.72 -6.38 -20.84
N ASN A 139 -8.85 -5.83 -21.27
CA ASN A 139 -8.89 -4.46 -21.82
C ASN A 139 -8.46 -3.41 -20.77
N HIS A 140 -8.97 -3.54 -19.54
CA HIS A 140 -8.58 -2.68 -18.42
C HIS A 140 -7.07 -2.69 -18.19
N ILE A 141 -6.49 -3.88 -18.03
CA ILE A 141 -5.07 -4.06 -17.79
C ILE A 141 -4.23 -3.47 -18.94
N PHE A 142 -4.57 -3.81 -20.18
CA PHE A 142 -3.82 -3.33 -21.35
C PHE A 142 -3.84 -1.80 -21.44
N LYS A 143 -5.03 -1.19 -21.36
CA LYS A 143 -5.17 0.27 -21.47
C LYS A 143 -4.45 1.01 -20.35
N THR A 144 -4.60 0.53 -19.13
CA THR A 144 -4.01 1.15 -17.95
C THR A 144 -2.48 1.00 -17.95
N VAL A 145 -1.98 -0.23 -18.14
CA VAL A 145 -0.53 -0.50 -18.15
C VAL A 145 0.17 0.21 -19.29
N GLN A 146 -0.41 0.20 -20.49
CA GLN A 146 0.18 0.88 -21.65
C GLN A 146 0.18 2.40 -21.49
N HIS A 147 -0.85 2.97 -20.84
CA HIS A 147 -0.93 4.41 -20.60
C HIS A 147 0.20 4.89 -19.66
N PHE A 148 0.41 4.18 -18.54
CA PHE A 148 1.40 4.63 -17.55
C PHE A 148 2.83 4.18 -17.89
N GLY A 149 3.01 3.01 -18.46
CA GLY A 149 4.31 2.49 -18.87
C GLY A 149 5.37 2.56 -17.77
N ARG A 150 6.56 3.07 -18.10
CA ARG A 150 7.71 3.21 -17.18
C ARG A 150 7.57 4.30 -16.12
N ARG A 151 6.44 5.01 -16.06
CA ARG A 151 6.16 5.95 -14.96
C ARG A 151 5.83 5.22 -13.65
N CYS A 152 5.50 3.92 -13.74
CA CYS A 152 5.38 3.01 -12.61
C CYS A 152 6.70 2.24 -12.42
N TYR A 153 7.21 2.16 -11.20
CA TYR A 153 8.23 1.17 -10.84
C TYR A 153 7.65 -0.24 -10.90
N SER A 154 6.47 -0.42 -10.32
CA SER A 154 5.75 -1.67 -10.28
C SER A 154 4.24 -1.47 -10.41
N TRP A 155 3.55 -2.53 -10.79
CA TRP A 155 2.10 -2.68 -10.65
C TRP A 155 1.77 -3.71 -9.59
N ASP A 156 0.85 -3.38 -8.70
CA ASP A 156 0.10 -4.37 -7.94
C ASP A 156 -0.95 -4.97 -8.90
N VAL A 157 -0.59 -6.13 -9.51
CA VAL A 157 -1.39 -6.73 -10.59
C VAL A 157 -2.67 -7.33 -10.05
N VAL A 158 -2.56 -8.06 -8.95
CA VAL A 158 -3.70 -8.58 -8.18
C VAL A 158 -3.51 -8.20 -6.73
N ASN A 159 -4.56 -7.66 -6.14
CA ASN A 159 -4.62 -7.24 -4.75
C ASN A 159 -5.61 -8.09 -3.96
N GLU A 160 -5.22 -8.57 -2.76
CA GLU A 160 -6.06 -9.23 -1.75
C GLU A 160 -6.87 -10.44 -2.27
N ALA A 161 -6.22 -11.31 -3.03
CA ALA A 161 -6.90 -12.46 -3.64
C ALA A 161 -7.18 -13.62 -2.68
N ILE A 162 -6.49 -13.70 -1.54
CA ILE A 162 -6.46 -14.89 -0.70
C ILE A 162 -7.03 -14.61 0.70
N ASN A 163 -7.90 -15.48 1.18
CA ASN A 163 -8.41 -15.48 2.55
C ASN A 163 -7.35 -16.00 3.55
N GLY A 164 -7.56 -15.77 4.85
CA GLY A 164 -6.68 -16.25 5.91
C GLY A 164 -6.51 -17.77 5.97
N ASP A 165 -7.49 -18.52 5.49
CA ASP A 165 -7.44 -20.00 5.38
C ASP A 165 -6.75 -20.51 4.12
N GLY A 166 -6.25 -19.60 3.25
CA GLY A 166 -5.56 -19.93 2.02
C GLY A 166 -6.45 -20.18 0.81
N THR A 167 -7.76 -20.03 0.92
CA THR A 167 -8.69 -20.09 -0.21
C THR A 167 -8.75 -18.75 -0.94
N PHE A 168 -9.20 -18.75 -2.20
CA PHE A 168 -9.45 -17.50 -2.91
C PHE A 168 -10.61 -16.72 -2.28
N SER A 169 -10.44 -15.41 -2.17
CA SER A 169 -11.47 -14.49 -1.71
C SER A 169 -12.62 -14.40 -2.72
N SER A 170 -13.86 -14.33 -2.19
CA SER A 170 -15.05 -14.11 -3.03
C SER A 170 -14.99 -12.72 -3.68
N SER A 171 -15.05 -12.69 -4.98
CA SER A 171 -15.05 -11.46 -5.79
C SER A 171 -15.79 -11.71 -7.10
N VAL A 172 -16.17 -10.67 -7.83
CA VAL A 172 -16.74 -10.85 -9.18
C VAL A 172 -15.80 -11.62 -10.09
N TRP A 173 -14.49 -11.40 -9.94
CA TRP A 173 -13.46 -12.09 -10.73
C TRP A 173 -13.42 -13.58 -10.43
N TYR A 174 -13.25 -13.95 -9.15
CA TYR A 174 -13.18 -15.35 -8.74
C TYR A 174 -14.50 -16.09 -8.95
N ASN A 175 -15.62 -15.48 -8.60
CA ASN A 175 -16.94 -16.12 -8.71
C ASN A 175 -17.37 -16.40 -10.16
N THR A 176 -16.83 -15.63 -11.13
CA THR A 176 -17.19 -15.74 -12.55
C THR A 176 -16.13 -16.50 -13.35
N ILE A 177 -14.84 -16.23 -13.13
CA ILE A 177 -13.75 -16.80 -13.95
C ILE A 177 -13.08 -17.99 -13.23
N GLY A 178 -13.24 -18.09 -11.90
CA GLY A 178 -12.50 -19.06 -11.08
C GLY A 178 -11.06 -18.62 -10.82
N GLU A 179 -10.23 -19.53 -10.30
CA GLU A 179 -8.81 -19.26 -9.99
C GLU A 179 -8.01 -18.73 -11.19
N GLU A 180 -8.45 -19.03 -12.40
CA GLU A 180 -7.76 -18.65 -13.63
C GLU A 180 -7.64 -17.13 -13.80
N TYR A 181 -8.55 -16.32 -13.19
CA TYR A 181 -8.45 -14.85 -13.24
C TYR A 181 -7.09 -14.33 -12.72
N PHE A 182 -6.55 -14.98 -11.67
CA PHE A 182 -5.28 -14.59 -11.07
C PHE A 182 -4.12 -14.73 -12.08
N TYR A 183 -4.04 -15.86 -12.75
CA TYR A 183 -3.00 -16.13 -13.73
C TYR A 183 -3.17 -15.29 -14.99
N LEU A 184 -4.40 -15.08 -15.43
CA LEU A 184 -4.72 -14.25 -16.59
C LEU A 184 -4.36 -12.78 -16.35
N ALA A 185 -4.60 -12.24 -15.14
CA ALA A 185 -4.23 -10.87 -14.81
C ALA A 185 -2.72 -10.64 -14.97
N PHE A 186 -1.88 -11.50 -14.39
CA PHE A 186 -0.42 -11.43 -14.55
C PHE A 186 0.04 -11.61 -16.00
N LYS A 187 -0.57 -12.55 -16.74
CA LYS A 187 -0.30 -12.76 -18.15
C LYS A 187 -0.61 -11.51 -18.97
N PHE A 188 -1.76 -10.90 -18.76
CA PHE A 188 -2.17 -9.69 -19.48
C PHE A 188 -1.27 -8.49 -19.14
N ALA A 189 -0.89 -8.31 -17.89
CA ALA A 189 0.05 -7.26 -17.49
C ALA A 189 1.44 -7.46 -18.14
N GLN A 190 1.94 -8.69 -18.17
CA GLN A 190 3.19 -9.04 -18.85
C GLN A 190 3.11 -8.75 -20.35
N GLU A 191 2.03 -9.16 -21.03
CA GLU A 191 1.80 -8.93 -22.45
C GLU A 191 1.70 -7.42 -22.75
N ALA A 192 0.95 -6.68 -21.96
CA ALA A 192 0.79 -5.23 -22.12
C ALA A 192 2.11 -4.46 -22.00
N LEU A 193 2.96 -4.83 -21.04
CA LEU A 193 4.30 -4.26 -20.87
C LEU A 193 5.22 -4.63 -22.04
N ALA A 194 5.14 -5.86 -22.53
CA ALA A 194 5.95 -6.32 -23.65
C ALA A 194 5.62 -5.56 -24.95
N GLU A 195 4.34 -5.29 -25.23
CA GLU A 195 3.92 -4.53 -26.43
C GLU A 195 4.50 -3.11 -26.49
N ILE A 196 4.72 -2.46 -25.33
CA ILE A 196 5.32 -1.11 -25.26
C ILE A 196 6.82 -1.15 -24.93
N GLY A 197 7.42 -2.34 -24.88
CA GLY A 197 8.85 -2.52 -24.57
C GLY A 197 9.22 -2.15 -23.12
N ALA A 198 8.29 -2.11 -22.17
CA ALA A 198 8.48 -1.71 -20.77
C ALA A 198 8.68 -2.90 -19.82
N ASN A 199 9.44 -3.91 -20.23
CA ASN A 199 9.65 -5.16 -19.47
C ASN A 199 10.43 -4.97 -18.15
N ASP A 200 10.96 -3.80 -17.89
CA ASP A 200 11.63 -3.39 -16.65
C ASP A 200 10.64 -3.01 -15.53
N VAL A 201 9.40 -2.66 -15.84
CA VAL A 201 8.33 -2.44 -14.85
C VAL A 201 8.00 -3.75 -14.15
N LYS A 202 7.95 -3.75 -12.82
CA LYS A 202 7.77 -4.94 -12.00
C LYS A 202 6.31 -5.32 -11.84
N LEU A 203 6.04 -6.62 -11.72
CA LEU A 203 4.71 -7.19 -11.49
C LEU A 203 4.64 -7.81 -10.09
N TYR A 204 3.77 -7.27 -9.24
CA TYR A 204 3.62 -7.65 -7.84
C TYR A 204 2.24 -8.26 -7.56
N TYR A 205 2.22 -9.19 -6.64
CA TYR A 205 1.06 -9.54 -5.85
C TYR A 205 1.09 -8.78 -4.54
N ASN A 206 0.01 -8.13 -4.12
CA ASN A 206 -0.08 -7.36 -2.89
C ASN A 206 -1.20 -7.88 -2.00
N ASP A 207 -0.95 -8.06 -0.70
CA ASP A 207 -1.96 -8.59 0.24
C ASP A 207 -1.56 -8.31 1.69
N TYR A 208 -2.56 -8.32 2.57
CA TYR A 208 -2.39 -8.29 4.03
C TYR A 208 -2.38 -9.70 4.63
N GLY A 209 -1.90 -9.84 5.89
CA GLY A 209 -1.89 -11.10 6.61
C GLY A 209 -0.95 -12.15 6.02
N ILE A 210 0.03 -11.71 5.25
CA ILE A 210 1.09 -12.54 4.65
C ILE A 210 2.49 -12.13 5.16
N GLU A 211 2.55 -11.35 6.23
CA GLU A 211 3.76 -10.82 6.87
C GLU A 211 4.40 -11.81 7.83
N ASN A 212 3.68 -12.85 8.23
CA ASN A 212 4.16 -13.94 9.05
C ASN A 212 3.91 -15.30 8.38
N GLN A 213 4.61 -16.33 8.83
CA GLN A 213 4.43 -17.68 8.32
C GLN A 213 3.03 -18.21 8.70
N GLY A 214 2.31 -18.72 7.71
CA GLY A 214 0.96 -19.24 7.89
C GLY A 214 0.39 -19.81 6.59
N THR A 215 -0.85 -20.25 6.65
CA THR A 215 -1.54 -20.85 5.50
C THR A 215 -1.62 -19.88 4.33
N LYS A 216 -2.01 -18.63 4.57
CA LYS A 216 -2.11 -17.58 3.53
C LYS A 216 -0.77 -17.32 2.85
N ALA A 217 0.31 -17.11 3.60
CA ALA A 217 1.66 -16.92 3.05
C ALA A 217 2.16 -18.14 2.26
N THR A 218 1.84 -19.35 2.73
CA THR A 218 2.16 -20.59 2.00
C THR A 218 1.41 -20.67 0.68
N THR A 219 0.12 -20.32 0.65
CA THR A 219 -0.67 -20.25 -0.57
C THR A 219 -0.09 -19.25 -1.56
N VAL A 220 0.33 -18.07 -1.11
CA VAL A 220 0.99 -17.07 -1.99
C VAL A 220 2.25 -17.64 -2.64
N LEU A 221 3.11 -18.32 -1.88
CA LEU A 221 4.29 -19.01 -2.44
C LEU A 221 3.91 -20.07 -3.47
N GLN A 222 2.81 -20.80 -3.26
CA GLN A 222 2.29 -21.77 -4.21
C GLN A 222 1.79 -21.11 -5.50
N LEU A 223 1.07 -19.98 -5.40
CA LEU A 223 0.62 -19.19 -6.56
C LEU A 223 1.80 -18.66 -7.38
N VAL A 224 2.84 -18.15 -6.72
CA VAL A 224 4.11 -17.75 -7.37
C VAL A 224 4.72 -18.92 -8.14
N SER A 225 4.81 -20.09 -7.52
CA SER A 225 5.31 -21.31 -8.19
C SER A 225 4.46 -21.68 -9.41
N ASN A 226 3.15 -21.58 -9.28
CA ASN A 226 2.22 -21.92 -10.38
C ASN A 226 2.31 -20.92 -11.55
N LEU A 227 2.44 -19.61 -11.28
CA LEU A 227 2.72 -18.59 -12.31
C LEU A 227 3.96 -18.97 -13.13
N ARG A 228 5.07 -19.25 -12.43
CA ARG A 228 6.35 -19.58 -13.07
C ARG A 228 6.28 -20.87 -13.90
N LYS A 229 5.62 -21.92 -13.40
CA LYS A 229 5.38 -23.15 -14.15
C LYS A 229 4.61 -22.92 -15.44
N ARG A 230 3.76 -21.90 -15.49
CA ARG A 230 3.01 -21.48 -16.67
C ARG A 230 3.78 -20.50 -17.57
N GLY A 231 5.03 -20.14 -17.22
CA GLY A 231 5.83 -19.15 -17.95
C GLY A 231 5.34 -17.71 -17.78
N ILE A 232 4.57 -17.45 -16.73
CA ILE A 232 4.02 -16.13 -16.42
C ILE A 232 4.93 -15.47 -15.37
N ARG A 233 5.30 -14.21 -15.63
CA ARG A 233 6.20 -13.43 -14.78
C ARG A 233 5.49 -12.93 -13.53
N ILE A 234 6.18 -13.04 -12.41
CA ILE A 234 5.95 -12.32 -11.16
C ILE A 234 7.31 -11.93 -10.59
N ASP A 235 7.47 -10.67 -10.24
CA ASP A 235 8.75 -10.10 -9.80
C ASP A 235 8.81 -9.91 -8.30
N GLY A 236 7.67 -9.65 -7.64
CA GLY A 236 7.65 -9.36 -6.22
C GLY A 236 6.34 -9.64 -5.52
N VAL A 237 6.41 -9.53 -4.19
CA VAL A 237 5.26 -9.58 -3.27
C VAL A 237 5.28 -8.34 -2.40
N GLY A 238 4.15 -7.64 -2.36
CA GLY A 238 3.87 -6.55 -1.44
C GLY A 238 3.19 -7.08 -0.19
N LEU A 239 3.71 -6.65 0.96
CA LEU A 239 3.18 -6.95 2.28
C LEU A 239 2.50 -5.69 2.80
N GLU A 240 1.17 -5.66 2.85
CA GLU A 240 0.42 -4.44 3.20
C GLU A 240 0.76 -3.97 4.62
N SER A 241 0.81 -4.90 5.57
CA SER A 241 1.27 -4.61 6.94
C SER A 241 0.37 -3.64 7.70
N HIS A 242 -0.96 -3.81 7.56
CA HIS A 242 -1.95 -3.12 8.37
C HIS A 242 -2.08 -3.79 9.74
N PHE A 243 -1.48 -3.20 10.76
CA PHE A 243 -1.40 -3.80 12.08
C PHE A 243 -2.23 -3.08 13.15
N ILE A 244 -2.39 -3.75 14.28
CA ILE A 244 -2.96 -3.20 15.51
C ILE A 244 -1.82 -3.11 16.54
N VAL A 245 -1.76 -2.01 17.29
CA VAL A 245 -0.76 -1.81 18.36
C VAL A 245 -0.75 -2.99 19.31
N GLY A 246 0.42 -3.62 19.46
CA GLY A 246 0.64 -4.80 20.29
C GLY A 246 0.24 -6.15 19.67
N GLU A 247 -0.32 -6.16 18.44
CA GLU A 247 -0.65 -7.38 17.71
C GLU A 247 0.22 -7.59 16.46
N THR A 248 1.21 -6.72 16.26
CA THR A 248 2.16 -6.82 15.14
C THR A 248 3.01 -8.08 15.27
N PRO A 249 3.20 -8.88 14.20
CA PRO A 249 4.10 -10.02 14.23
C PRO A 249 5.51 -9.61 14.64
N SER A 250 6.22 -10.48 15.37
CA SER A 250 7.56 -10.18 15.83
C SER A 250 8.52 -9.87 14.67
N LEU A 251 9.57 -9.11 14.93
CA LEU A 251 10.65 -8.86 13.96
C LEU A 251 11.18 -10.17 13.36
N ALA A 252 11.34 -11.20 14.18
CA ALA A 252 11.87 -12.50 13.75
C ALA A 252 10.92 -13.22 12.79
N ASP A 253 9.61 -13.21 13.08
CA ASP A 253 8.59 -13.84 12.22
C ASP A 253 8.47 -13.12 10.88
N GLN A 254 8.41 -11.78 10.92
CA GLN A 254 8.37 -10.95 9.71
C GLN A 254 9.64 -11.15 8.85
N LEU A 255 10.81 -11.21 9.47
CA LEU A 255 12.08 -11.47 8.78
C LEU A 255 12.10 -12.85 8.13
N ALA A 256 11.70 -13.89 8.86
CA ALA A 256 11.66 -15.26 8.34
C ALA A 256 10.73 -15.36 7.11
N THR A 257 9.60 -14.69 7.13
CA THR A 257 8.64 -14.67 6.03
C THR A 257 9.19 -13.91 4.81
N LYS A 258 9.77 -12.73 5.02
CA LYS A 258 10.46 -11.98 3.94
C LYS A 258 11.57 -12.82 3.30
N GLN A 259 12.35 -13.54 4.11
CA GLN A 259 13.39 -14.45 3.61
C GLN A 259 12.82 -15.62 2.81
N ALA A 260 11.63 -16.14 3.15
CA ALA A 260 10.98 -17.20 2.38
C ALA A 260 10.57 -16.70 0.97
N TYR A 261 10.01 -15.50 0.85
CA TYR A 261 9.72 -14.88 -0.45
C TYR A 261 11.00 -14.59 -1.24
N ILE A 262 12.04 -14.05 -0.60
CA ILE A 262 13.34 -13.79 -1.24
C ILE A 262 13.99 -15.09 -1.74
N LYS A 263 13.89 -16.18 -0.96
CA LYS A 263 14.36 -17.52 -1.39
C LYS A 263 13.59 -18.05 -2.58
N ALA A 264 12.34 -17.65 -2.73
CA ALA A 264 11.55 -17.91 -3.93
C ALA A 264 11.88 -16.95 -5.10
N ASP A 265 13.02 -16.25 -5.04
CA ASP A 265 13.50 -15.30 -6.06
C ASP A 265 12.56 -14.12 -6.33
N LEU A 266 11.91 -13.59 -5.29
CA LEU A 266 11.05 -12.41 -5.36
C LEU A 266 11.73 -11.19 -4.75
N GLU A 267 11.41 -10.02 -5.28
CA GLU A 267 11.50 -8.79 -4.51
C GLU A 267 10.40 -8.78 -3.44
N VAL A 268 10.68 -8.15 -2.33
CA VAL A 268 9.69 -7.94 -1.26
C VAL A 268 9.63 -6.44 -0.96
N ALA A 269 8.45 -5.92 -0.77
CA ALA A 269 8.25 -4.57 -0.25
C ALA A 269 7.23 -4.61 0.88
N VAL A 270 7.42 -3.80 1.91
CA VAL A 270 6.32 -3.42 2.81
C VAL A 270 5.59 -2.28 2.13
N THR A 271 4.29 -2.42 1.88
CA THR A 271 3.60 -1.59 0.90
C THR A 271 2.59 -0.62 1.47
N GLU A 272 2.06 -0.87 2.67
CA GLU A 272 0.93 -0.13 3.23
C GLU A 272 1.00 -0.03 4.76
N LEU A 273 2.21 0.07 5.32
CA LEU A 273 2.42 -0.02 6.77
C LEU A 273 1.66 1.07 7.52
N ASP A 274 0.73 0.65 8.33
CA ASP A 274 0.16 1.43 9.41
C ASP A 274 -0.02 0.56 10.68
N VAL A 275 -0.02 1.21 11.87
CA VAL A 275 -0.19 0.50 13.14
C VAL A 275 -1.22 1.25 13.97
N ARG A 276 -2.48 0.85 13.83
CA ARG A 276 -3.61 1.54 14.45
C ARG A 276 -3.85 1.15 15.90
N PHE A 277 -4.35 2.08 16.67
CA PHE A 277 -4.94 1.79 17.97
C PHE A 277 -6.37 1.26 17.78
N ALA A 278 -6.67 0.12 18.41
CA ALA A 278 -8.02 -0.46 18.39
C ALA A 278 -9.02 0.35 19.21
N GLN A 279 -8.55 1.18 20.13
CA GLN A 279 -9.36 2.07 20.96
C GLN A 279 -8.52 3.27 21.42
N GLY A 280 -9.16 4.45 21.58
CA GLY A 280 -8.51 5.59 22.24
C GLY A 280 -8.29 5.38 23.74
N PRO A 281 -7.41 6.16 24.39
CA PRO A 281 -6.70 7.30 23.82
C PRO A 281 -5.51 6.88 22.92
N TYR A 282 -5.34 7.53 21.77
CA TYR A 282 -4.29 7.16 20.78
C TYR A 282 -2.89 7.69 21.14
N TYR A 283 -2.81 8.62 22.08
CA TYR A 283 -1.55 9.34 22.39
C TYR A 283 -1.08 9.17 23.83
N ASP A 284 -1.52 8.12 24.55
CA ASP A 284 -0.92 7.80 25.84
C ASP A 284 0.51 7.25 25.68
N ALA A 285 1.36 7.50 26.68
CA ALA A 285 2.78 7.21 26.59
C ALA A 285 3.10 5.71 26.39
N ALA A 286 2.30 4.82 26.99
CA ALA A 286 2.54 3.37 26.91
C ALA A 286 2.15 2.84 25.52
N GLY A 287 0.99 3.26 25.01
CA GLY A 287 0.54 2.90 23.67
C GLY A 287 1.45 3.45 22.58
N GLN A 288 1.91 4.70 22.70
CA GLN A 288 2.87 5.31 21.76
C GLN A 288 4.22 4.58 21.76
N LYS A 289 4.68 4.12 22.93
CA LYS A 289 5.88 3.30 23.03
C LYS A 289 5.71 1.94 22.35
N GLN A 290 4.57 1.27 22.54
CA GLN A 290 4.27 0.01 21.86
C GLN A 290 4.14 0.20 20.35
N GLN A 291 3.44 1.25 19.89
CA GLN A 291 3.35 1.58 18.46
C GLN A 291 4.73 1.79 17.84
N ALA A 292 5.63 2.48 18.55
CA ALA A 292 7.00 2.67 18.11
C ALA A 292 7.75 1.34 17.95
N ALA A 293 7.57 0.39 18.90
CA ALA A 293 8.16 -0.94 18.81
C ALA A 293 7.61 -1.75 17.62
N ASP A 294 6.32 -1.63 17.33
CA ASP A 294 5.66 -2.32 16.22
C ASP A 294 6.17 -1.81 14.86
N TYR A 295 6.25 -0.49 14.69
CA TYR A 295 6.85 0.14 13.51
C TYR A 295 8.32 -0.25 13.35
N TYR A 296 9.09 -0.19 14.45
CA TYR A 296 10.49 -0.61 14.44
C TYR A 296 10.66 -2.05 13.97
N ALA A 297 9.86 -2.98 14.51
CA ALA A 297 9.93 -4.40 14.12
C ALA A 297 9.66 -4.59 12.62
N SER A 298 8.67 -3.90 12.07
CA SER A 298 8.30 -4.00 10.67
C SER A 298 9.40 -3.45 9.74
N VAL A 299 9.94 -2.27 10.03
CA VAL A 299 11.01 -1.66 9.24
C VAL A 299 12.32 -2.43 9.39
N ALA A 300 12.74 -2.75 10.62
CA ALA A 300 13.97 -3.50 10.89
C ALA A 300 13.95 -4.90 10.26
N SER A 301 12.79 -5.56 10.16
CA SER A 301 12.67 -6.85 9.49
C SER A 301 12.99 -6.73 7.98
N CYS A 302 12.59 -5.65 7.32
CA CYS A 302 12.94 -5.38 5.93
C CYS A 302 14.43 -5.03 5.79
N MET A 303 14.98 -4.21 6.68
CA MET A 303 16.41 -3.88 6.67
C MET A 303 17.26 -5.14 6.79
N ASN A 304 16.92 -6.04 7.73
CA ASN A 304 17.63 -7.29 8.01
C ASN A 304 17.43 -8.37 6.92
N ALA A 305 16.36 -8.30 6.13
CA ALA A 305 16.13 -9.22 5.03
C ALA A 305 17.09 -9.02 3.84
N GLY A 306 17.87 -7.93 3.85
CA GLY A 306 18.87 -7.65 2.82
C GLY A 306 18.28 -6.89 1.61
N PRO A 307 19.04 -6.79 0.50
CA PRO A 307 18.71 -5.85 -0.60
C PRO A 307 17.46 -6.21 -1.39
N ARG A 308 16.99 -7.45 -1.31
CA ARG A 308 15.75 -7.86 -2.00
C ARG A 308 14.46 -7.50 -1.24
N CYS A 309 14.52 -7.08 0.03
CA CYS A 309 13.49 -6.25 0.62
C CYS A 309 13.79 -4.81 0.22
N ILE A 310 13.11 -4.34 -0.83
CA ILE A 310 13.54 -3.17 -1.59
C ILE A 310 13.17 -1.84 -0.94
N GLY A 311 12.14 -1.82 -0.09
CA GLY A 311 11.68 -0.60 0.56
C GLY A 311 10.49 -0.82 1.47
N VAL A 312 10.11 0.25 2.13
CA VAL A 312 8.94 0.34 3.01
C VAL A 312 8.11 1.55 2.59
N VAL A 313 6.80 1.37 2.50
CA VAL A 313 5.80 2.41 2.25
C VAL A 313 4.82 2.41 3.41
N VAL A 314 4.58 3.55 4.03
CA VAL A 314 3.52 3.73 5.02
C VAL A 314 2.21 4.07 4.32
N TRP A 315 1.05 3.61 4.86
CA TRP A 315 -0.24 3.93 4.25
C TRP A 315 -0.80 5.21 4.85
N ASP A 316 -0.39 6.31 4.24
CA ASP A 316 -0.36 7.66 4.78
C ASP A 316 0.64 7.84 5.96
N PHE A 317 1.04 9.06 6.20
CA PHE A 317 1.97 9.41 7.28
C PHE A 317 1.34 10.32 8.35
N ASP A 318 0.17 10.90 8.07
CA ASP A 318 -0.52 11.88 8.92
C ASP A 318 -1.85 11.31 9.43
N ASP A 319 -2.03 11.29 10.74
CA ASP A 319 -3.27 10.83 11.37
C ASP A 319 -4.53 11.61 10.92
N ALA A 320 -4.36 12.86 10.43
CA ALA A 320 -5.47 13.67 9.93
C ALA A 320 -6.08 13.13 8.63
N TYR A 321 -5.28 12.44 7.83
CA TYR A 321 -5.67 11.90 6.52
C TYR A 321 -5.76 10.38 6.49
N SER A 322 -5.44 9.71 7.60
CA SER A 322 -5.51 8.26 7.72
C SER A 322 -6.89 7.69 7.34
N TRP A 323 -6.88 6.64 6.53
CA TRP A 323 -8.09 5.89 6.15
C TRP A 323 -8.75 5.16 7.31
N VAL A 324 -7.97 4.88 8.38
CA VAL A 324 -8.37 4.01 9.50
C VAL A 324 -9.67 4.44 10.17
N PRO A 325 -9.88 5.73 10.53
CA PRO A 325 -11.15 6.13 11.17
C PRO A 325 -12.38 5.95 10.29
N GLY A 326 -12.20 6.01 8.97
CA GLY A 326 -13.28 5.79 7.99
C GLY A 326 -13.64 4.31 7.83
N ALA A 327 -12.66 3.42 7.94
CA ALA A 327 -12.84 1.98 7.79
C ALA A 327 -13.18 1.27 9.13
N PHE A 328 -12.64 1.75 10.25
CA PHE A 328 -12.75 1.12 11.56
C PHE A 328 -13.23 2.11 12.62
N ALA A 329 -14.53 2.13 12.87
CA ALA A 329 -15.13 3.07 13.83
C ALA A 329 -14.48 2.99 15.22
N GLY A 330 -14.02 4.11 15.75
CA GLY A 330 -13.38 4.21 17.08
C GLY A 330 -11.91 3.80 17.11
N GLN A 331 -11.32 3.48 15.96
CA GLN A 331 -9.88 3.21 15.81
C GLN A 331 -9.19 4.40 15.13
N GLY A 332 -7.86 4.52 15.30
CA GLY A 332 -7.10 5.63 14.70
C GLY A 332 -5.69 5.74 15.23
N GLY A 333 -5.08 6.93 15.08
CA GLY A 333 -3.72 7.22 15.52
C GLY A 333 -2.67 6.33 14.85
N ALA A 334 -2.90 5.94 13.60
CA ALA A 334 -2.18 4.85 12.94
C ALA A 334 -0.83 5.27 12.33
N CYS A 335 -0.65 6.56 12.00
CA CYS A 335 0.45 7.07 11.19
C CYS A 335 1.68 7.50 12.00
N LEU A 336 2.72 8.00 11.32
CA LEU A 336 3.98 8.44 11.92
C LEU A 336 3.89 9.83 12.56
N PHE A 337 2.99 10.67 12.04
CA PHE A 337 2.71 12.02 12.54
C PHE A 337 1.29 12.07 13.10
N ASN A 338 1.09 12.91 14.11
CA ASN A 338 -0.24 13.18 14.63
C ASN A 338 -1.01 14.14 13.69
N ASN A 339 -2.29 14.39 13.96
CA ASN A 339 -3.17 15.26 13.18
C ASN A 339 -2.77 16.76 13.16
N THR A 340 -1.64 17.13 13.73
CA THR A 340 -1.03 18.45 13.64
C THR A 340 0.37 18.41 13.04
N LEU A 341 0.73 17.31 12.39
CA LEU A 341 2.04 17.04 11.77
C LEU A 341 3.21 17.06 12.77
N GLU A 342 2.95 16.76 14.04
CA GLU A 342 4.02 16.52 15.02
C GLU A 342 4.47 15.05 14.95
N ALA A 343 5.76 14.82 14.84
CA ALA A 343 6.34 13.48 14.77
C ALA A 343 6.08 12.70 16.07
N LYS A 344 5.52 11.50 15.94
CA LYS A 344 5.29 10.57 17.05
C LYS A 344 6.54 9.74 17.37
N PRO A 345 6.62 9.05 18.52
CA PRO A 345 7.71 8.10 18.79
C PRO A 345 7.95 7.09 17.66
N ALA A 346 6.90 6.65 16.97
CA ALA A 346 7.00 5.77 15.82
C ALA A 346 7.90 6.32 14.69
N TYR A 347 7.86 7.63 14.43
CA TYR A 347 8.74 8.26 13.43
C TYR A 347 10.22 8.09 13.76
N TYR A 348 10.59 8.28 15.02
CA TYR A 348 11.98 8.12 15.48
C TYR A 348 12.41 6.65 15.50
N ALA A 349 11.50 5.76 15.88
CA ALA A 349 11.71 4.31 15.81
C ALA A 349 11.99 3.83 14.38
N VAL A 350 11.24 4.35 13.41
CA VAL A 350 11.48 4.09 11.98
C VAL A 350 12.86 4.58 11.56
N ALA A 351 13.25 5.80 11.94
CA ALA A 351 14.57 6.33 11.60
C ALA A 351 15.69 5.47 12.20
N GLU A 352 15.57 5.05 13.45
CA GLU A 352 16.54 4.17 14.11
C GLU A 352 16.61 2.79 13.43
N ALA A 353 15.46 2.21 13.04
CA ALA A 353 15.41 0.95 12.29
C ALA A 353 16.12 1.06 10.93
N LEU A 354 15.88 2.16 10.19
CA LEU A 354 16.55 2.43 8.91
C LEU A 354 18.07 2.60 9.06
N GLU A 355 18.54 3.11 10.20
CA GLU A 355 19.96 3.23 10.49
C GLU A 355 20.59 1.95 11.08
N GLY A 356 19.80 0.89 11.32
CA GLY A 356 20.27 -0.33 11.98
C GLY A 356 20.64 -0.12 13.46
N LYS A 357 20.10 0.92 14.09
CA LYS A 357 20.29 1.21 15.52
C LYS A 357 19.23 0.53 16.37
N PRO A 358 19.53 0.22 17.65
CA PRO A 358 18.51 -0.20 18.60
C PRO A 358 17.45 0.87 18.79
N CYS A 359 16.20 0.45 19.01
CA CYS A 359 15.11 1.38 19.28
C CYS A 359 15.29 2.04 20.67
N SER A 360 15.44 3.34 20.70
CA SER A 360 15.59 4.10 21.96
C SER A 360 14.25 4.57 22.53
N VAL A 361 13.20 4.59 21.71
CA VAL A 361 11.86 5.09 22.07
C VAL A 361 10.83 3.97 22.26
N CYS A 362 11.25 2.70 22.06
CA CYS A 362 10.41 1.51 22.27
C CYS A 362 10.31 1.06 23.73
#